data_4e40a3bb1edc64c147f862a676847d46
#
_entry.id   4e40a3bb1edc64c147f862a676847d46
#
_cell.length_a   1.000
_cell.length_b   1.000
_cell.length_c   1.000
_cell.angle_alpha   90.00
_cell.angle_beta   90.00
_cell.angle_gamma   90.00
#
_symmetry.space_group_name_H-M   'P 1'
#
loop_
_entity.id
_entity.type
_entity.pdbx_description
1 polymer ?
#
loop_
_entity_poly.entity_id
_entity_poly.type
_entity_poly.pdbx_seq_one_letter_code
_entity_poly.pdbx_strand_id
1 'polypeptide(L)'
;MTYKFRFEAAATIPQLAWCATCRRGENIVHVRHGVSVETSDRCFFEGAWDGDFSSMGFLDSMTCAGSGGFADNDCVFFCAPTHTLERLFLLRDSDTIFVSNSMVFALVAAGDDIDVEYPFYNHDFASVIDGIDKYVRAVPTSGGRKLEQYYCCNLSVSRDLQIEVGHKNQPAEFSDYSDYAGFLQSSVDKLCANASDKGRVMAYLPLATVSSGYDSPAAAVLAEKAGCRDALTFVTAREDFENRDDSGEKIGEKLGMAVQSFDRTEYLHLADLPEAEFLATGMTGTCVEIRVPDASTTAQSLAGSPKRVVCRATGSGKTNEPLRSPLPSCRVRPGCQISPSTIYSRKEA
;
A
#
# COMPACT_ATOMS: atom_id res chain seq x y z
N MET A 1 -9.31 -30.53 9.14
CA MET A 1 -8.75 -29.66 10.21
C MET A 1 -8.76 -28.24 9.68
N THR A 2 -9.37 -27.31 10.39
CA THR A 2 -9.50 -25.91 9.99
C THR A 2 -8.18 -25.17 10.14
N TYR A 3 -7.84 -24.30 9.20
CA TYR A 3 -6.70 -23.39 9.31
C TYR A 3 -6.91 -22.40 10.46
N LYS A 4 -5.82 -22.01 11.09
CA LYS A 4 -5.80 -21.01 12.16
C LYS A 4 -4.58 -20.10 12.01
N PHE A 5 -4.74 -18.85 12.38
CA PHE A 5 -3.61 -17.94 12.52
C PHE A 5 -3.03 -17.99 13.93
N ARG A 6 -1.71 -17.85 13.99
CA ARG A 6 -0.98 -17.54 15.22
C ARG A 6 -0.30 -16.20 15.03
N PHE A 7 -0.79 -15.20 15.75
CA PHE A 7 -0.32 -13.83 15.64
C PHE A 7 0.83 -13.53 16.57
N GLU A 8 1.79 -12.76 16.09
CA GLU A 8 2.92 -12.21 16.82
C GLU A 8 3.06 -10.73 16.46
N ALA A 9 2.51 -9.86 17.31
CA ALA A 9 2.65 -8.43 17.17
C ALA A 9 4.00 -7.96 17.70
N ALA A 10 4.70 -7.07 16.97
CA ALA A 10 5.97 -6.51 17.41
C ALA A 10 6.05 -5.01 17.10
N ALA A 11 6.39 -4.22 18.11
CA ALA A 11 6.56 -2.77 17.96
C ALA A 11 7.77 -2.37 17.11
N THR A 12 8.70 -3.28 16.88
CA THR A 12 9.86 -3.09 16.03
C THR A 12 9.56 -3.30 14.53
N ILE A 13 8.37 -3.80 14.21
CA ILE A 13 7.88 -3.97 12.85
C ILE A 13 7.06 -2.72 12.48
N PRO A 14 7.15 -2.21 11.23
CA PRO A 14 6.30 -1.14 10.76
C PRO A 14 4.82 -1.41 11.06
N GLN A 15 4.10 -0.40 11.50
CA GLN A 15 2.79 -0.56 12.14
C GLN A 15 1.78 -1.38 11.34
N LEU A 16 1.81 -1.30 10.00
CA LEU A 16 0.89 -1.96 9.09
C LEU A 16 1.52 -3.14 8.32
N ALA A 17 2.83 -3.36 8.48
CA ALA A 17 3.49 -4.47 7.81
C ALA A 17 3.11 -5.81 8.43
N TRP A 18 2.99 -6.83 7.60
CA TRP A 18 2.75 -8.19 8.05
C TRP A 18 3.46 -9.20 7.15
N CYS A 19 3.80 -10.34 7.72
CA CYS A 19 4.32 -11.49 6.99
C CYS A 19 3.71 -12.77 7.55
N ALA A 20 3.07 -13.53 6.69
CA ALA A 20 2.49 -14.84 6.98
C ALA A 20 3.42 -15.95 6.51
N THR A 21 3.61 -16.96 7.36
CA THR A 21 4.44 -18.15 7.08
C THR A 21 3.56 -19.38 7.06
N CYS A 22 3.43 -20.01 5.89
CA CYS A 22 2.70 -21.26 5.68
C CYS A 22 3.71 -22.40 5.54
N ARG A 23 3.55 -23.48 6.30
CA ARG A 23 4.41 -24.66 6.22
C ARG A 23 3.67 -25.86 5.70
N ARG A 24 4.35 -26.68 4.92
CA ARG A 24 3.78 -27.91 4.32
C ARG A 24 3.19 -28.82 5.41
N GLY A 25 1.94 -29.26 5.21
CA GLY A 25 1.25 -30.17 6.12
C GLY A 25 0.71 -29.53 7.38
N GLU A 26 1.08 -28.29 7.70
CA GLU A 26 0.57 -27.56 8.87
C GLU A 26 -0.76 -26.86 8.54
N ASN A 27 -1.60 -26.70 9.57
CA ASN A 27 -2.82 -25.88 9.49
C ASN A 27 -2.71 -24.62 10.35
N ILE A 28 -1.54 -24.34 10.92
CA ILE A 28 -1.25 -23.11 11.65
C ILE A 28 -0.39 -22.22 10.77
N VAL A 29 -0.91 -21.04 10.45
CA VAL A 29 -0.17 -20.00 9.74
C VAL A 29 0.34 -18.99 10.76
N HIS A 30 1.65 -18.81 10.83
CA HIS A 30 2.26 -17.84 11.71
C HIS A 30 2.27 -16.47 11.02
N VAL A 31 1.72 -15.45 11.67
CA VAL A 31 1.66 -14.09 11.17
C VAL A 31 2.38 -13.17 12.13
N ARG A 32 3.54 -12.67 11.70
CA ARG A 32 4.23 -11.58 12.38
C ARG A 32 3.75 -10.27 11.81
N HIS A 33 3.43 -9.29 12.66
CA HIS A 33 2.81 -8.06 12.18
C HIS A 33 3.09 -6.86 13.08
N GLY A 34 2.95 -5.67 12.50
CA GLY A 34 2.96 -4.41 13.22
C GLY A 34 1.70 -4.23 14.07
N VAL A 35 1.80 -3.36 15.05
CA VAL A 35 0.78 -3.19 16.11
C VAL A 35 -0.57 -2.65 15.63
N SER A 36 -0.63 -2.17 14.39
CA SER A 36 -1.84 -1.55 13.81
C SER A 36 -2.55 -2.45 12.78
N VAL A 37 -2.09 -3.68 12.59
CA VAL A 37 -2.81 -4.68 11.80
C VAL A 37 -3.98 -5.21 12.62
N GLU A 38 -5.18 -5.15 12.06
CA GLU A 38 -6.39 -5.74 12.65
C GLU A 38 -6.28 -7.26 12.67
N THR A 39 -6.61 -7.90 13.79
CA THR A 39 -6.53 -9.36 13.93
C THR A 39 -7.79 -9.92 14.58
N SER A 40 -8.22 -11.08 14.13
CA SER A 40 -9.30 -11.86 14.73
C SER A 40 -8.98 -13.36 14.63
N ASP A 41 -9.81 -14.21 15.18
CA ASP A 41 -9.58 -15.67 15.18
C ASP A 41 -9.35 -16.25 13.78
N ARG A 42 -9.99 -15.67 12.76
CA ARG A 42 -9.99 -16.21 11.39
C ARG A 42 -9.40 -15.29 10.35
N CYS A 43 -9.08 -14.06 10.68
CA CYS A 43 -8.56 -13.12 9.69
C CYS A 43 -7.65 -12.05 10.32
N PHE A 44 -6.87 -11.44 9.46
CA PHE A 44 -6.13 -10.20 9.75
C PHE A 44 -6.19 -9.30 8.53
N PHE A 45 -6.14 -8.00 8.77
CA PHE A 45 -6.19 -7.03 7.68
C PHE A 45 -5.54 -5.70 8.09
N GLU A 46 -4.94 -5.03 7.13
CA GLU A 46 -4.52 -3.63 7.23
C GLU A 46 -5.14 -2.82 6.09
N GLY A 47 -5.57 -1.59 6.38
CA GLY A 47 -6.21 -0.73 5.40
C GLY A 47 -7.74 -0.77 5.43
N ALA A 48 -8.39 -0.52 4.28
CA ALA A 48 -9.85 -0.41 4.16
C ALA A 48 -10.36 -1.07 2.87
N TRP A 49 -11.64 -1.47 2.87
CA TRP A 49 -12.33 -2.04 1.70
C TRP A 49 -13.75 -1.50 1.58
N ASP A 50 -14.39 -1.70 0.44
CA ASP A 50 -15.75 -1.21 0.11
C ASP A 50 -16.88 -2.02 0.73
N GLY A 51 -16.67 -2.54 1.93
CA GLY A 51 -17.63 -3.32 2.71
C GLY A 51 -17.71 -2.87 4.16
N ASP A 52 -18.64 -3.47 4.88
CA ASP A 52 -18.80 -3.26 6.30
C ASP A 52 -17.60 -3.86 7.07
N PHE A 53 -16.98 -3.08 7.95
CA PHE A 53 -15.81 -3.52 8.71
C PHE A 53 -16.12 -4.75 9.55
N SER A 54 -17.27 -4.78 10.21
CA SER A 54 -17.67 -5.89 11.09
C SER A 54 -17.82 -7.24 10.37
N SER A 55 -18.08 -7.21 9.06
CA SER A 55 -18.24 -8.43 8.25
C SER A 55 -16.92 -9.13 7.91
N MET A 56 -15.79 -8.41 7.97
CA MET A 56 -14.46 -8.86 7.52
C MET A 56 -14.47 -9.46 6.08
N GLY A 57 -15.39 -8.95 5.24
CA GLY A 57 -15.65 -9.44 3.87
C GLY A 57 -14.68 -8.89 2.80
N PHE A 58 -13.44 -8.59 3.15
CA PHE A 58 -12.46 -7.96 2.25
C PHE A 58 -12.06 -8.82 1.04
N LEU A 59 -12.24 -10.16 1.11
CA LEU A 59 -11.95 -11.04 -0.03
C LEU A 59 -12.88 -10.80 -1.21
N ASP A 60 -14.15 -10.45 -0.95
CA ASP A 60 -15.19 -10.22 -1.95
C ASP A 60 -15.26 -8.75 -2.41
N SER A 61 -14.40 -7.89 -1.86
CA SER A 61 -14.40 -6.46 -2.17
C SER A 61 -13.97 -6.19 -3.62
N MET A 62 -14.65 -5.26 -4.28
CA MET A 62 -14.24 -4.71 -5.57
C MET A 62 -13.20 -3.60 -5.41
N THR A 63 -13.28 -2.83 -4.32
CA THR A 63 -12.33 -1.76 -4.01
C THR A 63 -11.70 -2.03 -2.65
N CYS A 64 -10.39 -2.24 -2.65
CA CYS A 64 -9.62 -2.57 -1.48
C CYS A 64 -8.31 -1.76 -1.46
N ALA A 65 -8.15 -0.93 -0.45
CA ALA A 65 -6.93 -0.16 -0.17
C ALA A 65 -6.26 -0.75 1.06
N GLY A 66 -5.63 -1.90 0.88
CA GLY A 66 -4.97 -2.66 1.95
C GLY A 66 -4.90 -4.14 1.62
N SER A 67 -4.38 -4.91 2.57
CA SER A 67 -4.12 -6.34 2.38
C SER A 67 -4.28 -7.12 3.68
N GLY A 68 -4.44 -8.44 3.57
CA GLY A 68 -4.61 -9.29 4.73
C GLY A 68 -4.81 -10.76 4.39
N GLY A 69 -5.25 -11.55 5.37
CA GLY A 69 -5.50 -12.96 5.19
C GLY A 69 -6.74 -13.45 5.90
N PHE A 70 -7.31 -14.52 5.37
CA PHE A 70 -8.49 -15.21 5.91
C PHE A 70 -8.25 -16.72 5.94
N ALA A 71 -8.51 -17.34 7.09
CA ALA A 71 -8.36 -18.77 7.30
C ALA A 71 -9.69 -19.49 7.07
N ASP A 72 -9.70 -20.44 6.15
CA ASP A 72 -10.83 -21.31 5.90
C ASP A 72 -10.52 -22.77 6.27
N ASN A 73 -11.42 -23.70 5.97
CA ASN A 73 -11.24 -25.10 6.35
C ASN A 73 -10.09 -25.78 5.60
N ASP A 74 -9.96 -25.51 4.31
CA ASP A 74 -9.08 -26.25 3.41
C ASP A 74 -7.86 -25.45 2.93
N CYS A 75 -7.91 -24.13 3.04
CA CYS A 75 -6.84 -23.23 2.62
C CYS A 75 -6.82 -21.93 3.42
N VAL A 76 -5.77 -21.16 3.25
CA VAL A 76 -5.69 -19.77 3.69
C VAL A 76 -5.69 -18.86 2.47
N PHE A 77 -6.47 -17.79 2.55
CA PHE A 77 -6.55 -16.77 1.52
C PHE A 77 -5.75 -15.55 1.92
N PHE A 78 -5.13 -14.90 0.93
CA PHE A 78 -4.47 -13.59 1.07
C PHE A 78 -5.05 -12.64 0.04
N CYS A 79 -5.44 -11.47 0.50
CA CYS A 79 -6.04 -10.41 -0.30
C CYS A 79 -4.99 -9.39 -0.70
N ALA A 80 -4.78 -9.16 -2.00
CA ALA A 80 -4.03 -8.03 -2.50
C ALA A 80 -4.92 -6.79 -2.62
N PRO A 81 -4.37 -5.57 -2.53
CA PRO A 81 -5.10 -4.36 -2.82
C PRO A 81 -5.56 -4.29 -4.29
N THR A 82 -6.58 -3.48 -4.57
CA THR A 82 -7.14 -3.31 -5.93
C THR A 82 -6.57 -2.10 -6.66
N HIS A 83 -5.41 -1.65 -6.27
CA HIS A 83 -4.63 -0.61 -6.95
C HIS A 83 -3.20 -1.12 -7.21
N THR A 84 -2.45 -0.38 -8.01
CA THR A 84 -1.11 -0.76 -8.44
C THR A 84 0.03 -0.13 -7.63
N LEU A 85 -0.29 0.61 -6.57
CA LEU A 85 0.72 1.21 -5.67
C LEU A 85 1.30 0.17 -4.72
N GLU A 86 0.49 -0.76 -4.27
CA GLU A 86 0.86 -1.82 -3.35
C GLU A 86 0.51 -3.18 -3.94
N ARG A 87 1.11 -4.21 -3.39
CA ARG A 87 1.02 -5.59 -3.88
C ARG A 87 1.32 -6.57 -2.76
N LEU A 88 1.03 -7.84 -2.99
CA LEU A 88 1.57 -8.91 -2.16
C LEU A 88 2.88 -9.41 -2.75
N PHE A 89 3.80 -9.72 -1.87
CA PHE A 89 5.04 -10.42 -2.16
C PHE A 89 4.96 -11.84 -1.65
N LEU A 90 5.48 -12.76 -2.45
CA LEU A 90 5.51 -14.17 -2.12
C LEU A 90 6.89 -14.73 -2.39
N LEU A 91 7.46 -15.41 -1.39
CA LEU A 91 8.67 -16.21 -1.50
C LEU A 91 8.35 -17.66 -1.19
N ARG A 92 8.90 -18.55 -1.98
CA ARG A 92 8.71 -19.99 -1.81
C ARG A 92 10.05 -20.66 -1.52
N ASP A 93 10.05 -21.46 -0.47
CA ASP A 93 11.08 -22.45 -0.19
C ASP A 93 10.51 -23.87 -0.41
N SER A 94 11.30 -24.93 -0.19
CA SER A 94 10.88 -26.33 -0.36
C SER A 94 9.60 -26.68 0.40
N ASP A 95 9.50 -26.28 1.66
CA ASP A 95 8.42 -26.64 2.58
C ASP A 95 7.78 -25.45 3.26
N THR A 96 8.01 -24.25 2.74
CA THR A 96 7.51 -23.01 3.34
C THR A 96 7.17 -21.99 2.26
N ILE A 97 6.05 -21.29 2.45
CA ILE A 97 5.67 -20.08 1.69
C ILE A 97 5.61 -18.91 2.66
N PHE A 98 6.22 -17.81 2.26
CA PHE A 98 6.13 -16.52 2.92
C PHE A 98 5.28 -15.61 2.06
N VAL A 99 4.23 -15.01 2.64
CA VAL A 99 3.38 -14.00 1.98
C VAL A 99 3.41 -12.74 2.83
N SER A 100 3.63 -11.59 2.20
CA SER A 100 3.74 -10.32 2.91
C SER A 100 3.26 -9.15 2.06
N ASN A 101 2.81 -8.08 2.70
CA ASN A 101 2.61 -6.77 2.06
C ASN A 101 3.92 -5.97 1.97
N SER A 102 5.01 -6.46 2.56
CA SER A 102 6.33 -5.84 2.54
C SER A 102 7.35 -6.77 1.88
N MET A 103 8.04 -6.28 0.85
CA MET A 103 9.10 -7.00 0.18
C MET A 103 10.23 -7.37 1.15
N VAL A 104 10.69 -6.39 1.90
CA VAL A 104 11.80 -6.58 2.84
C VAL A 104 11.40 -7.55 3.94
N PHE A 105 10.17 -7.48 4.41
CA PHE A 105 9.71 -8.41 5.43
C PHE A 105 9.65 -9.85 4.91
N ALA A 106 9.19 -10.05 3.66
CA ALA A 106 9.21 -11.37 3.03
C ALA A 106 10.64 -11.92 2.88
N LEU A 107 11.57 -11.10 2.41
CA LEU A 107 12.99 -11.46 2.26
C LEU A 107 13.63 -11.82 3.61
N VAL A 108 13.48 -10.96 4.61
CA VAL A 108 14.02 -11.21 5.96
C VAL A 108 13.43 -12.47 6.58
N ALA A 109 12.10 -12.68 6.44
CA ALA A 109 11.45 -13.88 6.97
C ALA A 109 11.95 -15.17 6.31
N ALA A 110 12.29 -15.11 5.02
CA ALA A 110 12.85 -16.22 4.26
C ALA A 110 14.37 -16.38 4.44
N GLY A 111 15.05 -15.48 5.14
CA GLY A 111 16.51 -15.46 5.23
C GLY A 111 17.17 -15.27 3.86
N ASP A 112 16.63 -14.36 3.05
CA ASP A 112 17.08 -14.08 1.68
C ASP A 112 17.26 -12.57 1.50
N ASP A 113 17.82 -12.18 0.36
CA ASP A 113 18.05 -10.78 0.01
C ASP A 113 17.85 -10.57 -1.50
N ILE A 114 17.82 -9.32 -1.93
CA ILE A 114 17.81 -8.99 -3.36
C ILE A 114 19.16 -9.39 -3.96
N ASP A 115 19.15 -9.86 -5.21
CA ASP A 115 20.35 -10.14 -5.97
C ASP A 115 20.92 -8.84 -6.54
N VAL A 116 21.96 -8.31 -5.89
CA VAL A 116 22.60 -7.03 -6.29
C VAL A 116 23.20 -7.04 -7.69
N GLU A 117 23.46 -8.23 -8.24
CA GLU A 117 23.98 -8.39 -9.59
C GLU A 117 22.86 -8.36 -10.66
N TYR A 118 21.58 -8.44 -10.25
CA TYR A 118 20.46 -8.38 -11.16
C TYR A 118 20.14 -6.93 -11.56
N PRO A 119 20.37 -6.51 -12.82
CA PRO A 119 20.30 -5.09 -13.17
C PRO A 119 18.88 -4.58 -13.46
N PHE A 120 17.88 -5.46 -13.50
CA PHE A 120 16.55 -5.13 -14.00
C PHE A 120 15.49 -4.88 -12.91
N TYR A 121 15.86 -4.81 -11.64
CA TYR A 121 14.90 -4.60 -10.55
C TYR A 121 13.96 -3.42 -10.77
N ASN A 122 14.51 -2.25 -11.13
CA ASN A 122 13.69 -1.05 -11.34
C ASN A 122 12.67 -1.24 -12.47
N HIS A 123 13.09 -1.89 -13.56
CA HIS A 123 12.21 -2.20 -14.67
C HIS A 123 11.13 -3.21 -14.25
N ASP A 124 11.51 -4.30 -13.61
CA ASP A 124 10.59 -5.39 -13.29
C ASP A 124 9.58 -5.01 -12.21
N PHE A 125 10.00 -4.25 -11.20
CA PHE A 125 9.07 -3.73 -10.20
C PHE A 125 8.15 -2.63 -10.73
N ALA A 126 8.58 -1.88 -11.75
CA ALA A 126 7.76 -0.87 -12.42
C ALA A 126 6.89 -1.45 -13.53
N SER A 127 7.11 -2.68 -13.95
CA SER A 127 6.49 -3.27 -15.14
C SER A 127 4.95 -3.32 -15.14
N VAL A 128 4.33 -3.12 -13.97
CA VAL A 128 2.87 -2.98 -13.86
C VAL A 128 2.31 -1.77 -14.65
N ILE A 129 3.13 -0.78 -14.98
CA ILE A 129 2.75 0.32 -15.87
C ILE A 129 2.45 -0.13 -17.31
N ASP A 130 2.98 -1.26 -17.75
CA ASP A 130 2.70 -1.86 -19.05
C ASP A 130 1.35 -2.60 -19.10
N GLY A 131 0.71 -2.72 -17.95
CA GLY A 131 -0.61 -3.33 -17.77
C GLY A 131 -0.61 -4.45 -16.73
N ILE A 132 -1.74 -4.61 -16.07
CA ILE A 132 -1.94 -5.59 -15.00
C ILE A 132 -1.76 -7.05 -15.46
N ASP A 133 -1.93 -7.31 -16.75
CA ASP A 133 -1.76 -8.64 -17.34
C ASP A 133 -0.35 -8.87 -17.92
N LYS A 134 0.52 -7.86 -17.88
CA LYS A 134 1.83 -7.89 -18.54
C LYS A 134 3.02 -7.71 -17.61
N TYR A 135 2.78 -7.40 -16.34
CA TYR A 135 3.87 -7.15 -15.41
C TYR A 135 4.75 -8.39 -15.18
N VAL A 136 6.01 -8.16 -14.91
CA VAL A 136 6.97 -9.21 -14.53
C VAL A 136 6.62 -9.71 -13.14
N ARG A 137 6.12 -10.94 -13.06
CA ARG A 137 5.63 -11.51 -11.80
C ARG A 137 6.75 -11.87 -10.84
N ALA A 138 7.89 -12.31 -11.31
CA ALA A 138 8.92 -12.87 -10.47
C ALA A 138 10.30 -12.28 -10.76
N VAL A 139 11.00 -11.87 -9.71
CA VAL A 139 12.37 -11.36 -9.77
C VAL A 139 13.29 -12.28 -8.98
N PRO A 140 14.56 -12.44 -9.40
CA PRO A 140 15.50 -13.31 -8.71
C PRO A 140 15.91 -12.73 -7.35
N THR A 141 16.31 -13.62 -6.42
CA THR A 141 16.90 -13.27 -5.14
C THR A 141 18.31 -13.81 -5.03
N SER A 142 19.12 -13.28 -4.11
CA SER A 142 20.51 -13.72 -3.88
C SER A 142 20.61 -15.18 -3.47
N GLY A 143 19.60 -15.72 -2.81
CA GLY A 143 19.47 -17.14 -2.44
C GLY A 143 19.05 -18.05 -3.58
N GLY A 144 18.93 -17.55 -4.81
CA GLY A 144 18.50 -18.31 -5.99
C GLY A 144 17.01 -18.65 -6.02
N ARG A 145 16.22 -18.01 -5.16
CA ARG A 145 14.75 -18.10 -5.17
C ARG A 145 14.15 -17.06 -6.12
N LYS A 146 12.82 -17.03 -6.19
CA LYS A 146 12.05 -16.03 -6.91
C LYS A 146 11.15 -15.30 -5.93
N LEU A 147 11.28 -13.98 -5.87
CA LEU A 147 10.34 -13.11 -5.22
C LEU A 147 9.22 -12.82 -6.21
N GLU A 148 8.04 -13.35 -5.93
CA GLU A 148 6.85 -13.14 -6.75
C GLU A 148 6.05 -11.95 -6.23
N GLN A 149 5.46 -11.17 -7.14
CA GLN A 149 4.60 -10.03 -6.85
C GLN A 149 3.20 -10.25 -7.43
N TYR A 150 2.18 -9.85 -6.67
CA TYR A 150 0.78 -10.09 -7.00
C TYR A 150 -0.06 -8.83 -6.77
N TYR A 151 -0.76 -8.40 -7.80
CA TYR A 151 -1.64 -7.24 -7.81
C TYR A 151 -3.08 -7.63 -8.03
N CYS A 152 -4.02 -6.89 -7.47
CA CYS A 152 -5.45 -6.96 -7.77
C CYS A 152 -6.04 -8.39 -7.78
N CYS A 153 -5.59 -9.25 -6.87
CA CYS A 153 -6.02 -10.64 -6.81
C CYS A 153 -6.18 -11.14 -5.36
N ASN A 154 -6.76 -12.31 -5.22
CA ASN A 154 -6.69 -13.09 -4.01
C ASN A 154 -5.80 -14.32 -4.27
N LEU A 155 -4.96 -14.67 -3.31
CA LEU A 155 -4.17 -15.90 -3.34
C LEU A 155 -4.81 -16.91 -2.39
N SER A 156 -4.92 -18.16 -2.78
CA SER A 156 -5.18 -19.27 -1.85
C SER A 156 -3.94 -20.15 -1.72
N VAL A 157 -3.67 -20.60 -0.51
CA VAL A 157 -2.54 -21.49 -0.21
C VAL A 157 -3.10 -22.72 0.52
N SER A 158 -2.94 -23.91 -0.10
CA SER A 158 -3.33 -25.19 0.48
C SER A 158 -2.26 -25.77 1.40
N ARG A 159 -2.56 -26.88 2.10
CA ARG A 159 -1.58 -27.59 2.96
C ARG A 159 -0.38 -28.14 2.22
N ASP A 160 -0.58 -28.47 0.97
CA ASP A 160 0.51 -28.98 0.11
C ASP A 160 1.27 -27.83 -0.54
N LEU A 161 1.02 -26.58 -0.09
CA LEU A 161 1.61 -25.36 -0.60
C LEU A 161 1.30 -25.13 -2.09
N GLN A 162 0.15 -25.61 -2.56
CA GLN A 162 -0.36 -25.22 -3.87
C GLN A 162 -0.95 -23.84 -3.77
N ILE A 163 -0.66 -23.00 -4.76
CA ILE A 163 -1.14 -21.62 -4.84
C ILE A 163 -2.10 -21.52 -6.01
N GLU A 164 -3.27 -20.94 -5.74
CA GLU A 164 -4.21 -20.54 -6.77
C GLU A 164 -4.41 -19.03 -6.72
N VAL A 165 -4.52 -18.43 -7.88
CA VAL A 165 -4.74 -16.97 -8.02
C VAL A 165 -6.20 -16.77 -8.41
N GLY A 166 -6.96 -16.17 -7.51
CA GLY A 166 -8.34 -15.77 -7.72
C GLY A 166 -8.43 -14.32 -8.20
N HIS A 167 -9.27 -14.06 -9.19
CA HIS A 167 -9.52 -12.68 -9.63
C HIS A 167 -10.45 -11.97 -8.65
N LYS A 168 -10.25 -10.67 -8.49
CA LYS A 168 -11.18 -9.79 -7.76
C LYS A 168 -12.47 -9.62 -8.58
N ASN A 169 -13.55 -9.37 -7.86
CA ASN A 169 -14.81 -8.98 -8.49
C ASN A 169 -14.58 -7.69 -9.29
N GLN A 170 -15.18 -7.65 -10.48
CA GLN A 170 -15.12 -6.47 -11.36
C GLN A 170 -16.48 -5.78 -11.33
N PRO A 171 -16.52 -4.44 -11.43
CA PRO A 171 -17.78 -3.74 -11.62
C PRO A 171 -18.43 -4.17 -12.94
N ALA A 172 -19.75 -4.11 -13.00
CA ALA A 172 -20.48 -4.24 -14.26
C ALA A 172 -20.09 -3.11 -15.24
N GLU A 173 -20.36 -3.30 -16.53
CA GLU A 173 -20.21 -2.22 -17.49
C GLU A 173 -21.13 -1.04 -17.13
N PHE A 174 -20.59 0.15 -17.22
CA PHE A 174 -21.34 1.36 -16.93
C PHE A 174 -22.19 1.78 -18.12
N SER A 175 -23.46 2.11 -17.88
CA SER A 175 -24.40 2.54 -18.93
C SER A 175 -24.10 3.94 -19.43
N ASP A 176 -23.64 4.83 -18.56
CA ASP A 176 -23.31 6.23 -18.84
C ASP A 176 -22.35 6.82 -17.79
N TYR A 177 -22.03 8.10 -17.95
CA TYR A 177 -21.15 8.82 -17.03
C TYR A 177 -21.76 8.95 -15.62
N SER A 178 -23.07 9.07 -15.48
CA SER A 178 -23.72 9.21 -14.18
C SER A 178 -23.59 7.92 -13.36
N ASP A 179 -23.76 6.78 -14.01
CA ASP A 179 -23.57 5.45 -13.42
C ASP A 179 -22.12 5.26 -12.96
N TYR A 180 -21.15 5.58 -13.84
CA TYR A 180 -19.74 5.56 -13.48
C TYR A 180 -19.39 6.49 -12.30
N ALA A 181 -19.88 7.74 -12.32
CA ALA A 181 -19.62 8.69 -11.26
C ALA A 181 -20.28 8.28 -9.93
N GLY A 182 -21.47 7.67 -10.01
CA GLY A 182 -22.17 7.08 -8.86
C GLY A 182 -21.39 5.91 -8.25
N PHE A 183 -20.84 5.04 -9.08
CA PHE A 183 -19.97 3.95 -8.64
C PHE A 183 -18.72 4.48 -7.91
N LEU A 184 -18.03 5.46 -8.49
CA LEU A 184 -16.84 6.06 -7.86
C LEU A 184 -17.17 6.69 -6.50
N GLN A 185 -18.26 7.48 -6.42
CA GLN A 185 -18.68 8.09 -5.16
C GLN A 185 -19.02 7.02 -4.11
N SER A 186 -19.83 6.03 -4.48
CA SER A 186 -20.20 4.94 -3.59
C SER A 186 -18.97 4.16 -3.08
N SER A 187 -17.97 3.94 -3.92
CA SER A 187 -16.73 3.25 -3.53
C SER A 187 -15.95 4.07 -2.50
N VAL A 188 -15.81 5.38 -2.71
CA VAL A 188 -15.12 6.28 -1.77
C VAL A 188 -15.89 6.39 -0.46
N ASP A 189 -17.23 6.53 -0.50
CA ASP A 189 -18.08 6.57 0.69
C ASP A 189 -17.91 5.32 1.55
N LYS A 190 -17.95 4.13 0.93
CA LYS A 190 -17.77 2.86 1.62
C LYS A 190 -16.37 2.69 2.20
N LEU A 191 -15.32 3.06 1.44
CA LEU A 191 -13.94 3.05 1.93
C LEU A 191 -13.77 3.97 3.15
N CYS A 192 -14.30 5.19 3.09
CA CYS A 192 -14.23 6.14 4.21
C CYS A 192 -15.01 5.65 5.43
N ALA A 193 -16.20 5.08 5.24
CA ALA A 193 -17.00 4.50 6.31
C ALA A 193 -16.29 3.32 6.97
N ASN A 194 -15.76 2.38 6.17
CA ASN A 194 -14.98 1.24 6.66
C ASN A 194 -13.72 1.73 7.41
N ALA A 195 -12.96 2.67 6.82
CA ALA A 195 -11.73 3.20 7.39
C ALA A 195 -11.94 3.86 8.76
N SER A 196 -13.06 4.56 8.96
CA SER A 196 -13.38 5.29 10.18
C SER A 196 -14.24 4.51 11.19
N ASP A 197 -14.45 3.20 10.95
CA ASP A 197 -15.29 2.38 11.84
C ASP A 197 -14.73 2.34 13.26
N LYS A 198 -15.63 2.52 14.23
CA LYS A 198 -15.26 2.59 15.66
C LYS A 198 -14.85 1.24 16.25
N GLY A 199 -15.17 0.13 15.60
CA GLY A 199 -14.76 -1.22 15.99
C GLY A 199 -13.31 -1.54 15.67
N ARG A 200 -12.61 -0.66 14.93
CA ARG A 200 -11.19 -0.85 14.59
C ARG A 200 -10.27 -0.65 15.77
N VAL A 201 -9.20 -1.44 15.81
CA VAL A 201 -8.04 -1.16 16.68
C VAL A 201 -7.45 0.21 16.34
N MET A 202 -7.50 0.55 15.05
CA MET A 202 -7.02 1.80 14.51
C MET A 202 -7.99 2.36 13.47
N ALA A 203 -8.78 3.35 13.86
CA ALA A 203 -9.56 4.12 12.91
C ALA A 203 -8.67 5.04 12.08
N TYR A 204 -8.98 5.17 10.78
CA TYR A 204 -8.31 6.05 9.85
C TYR A 204 -9.19 7.27 9.54
N LEU A 205 -8.56 8.39 9.29
CA LEU A 205 -9.23 9.55 8.68
C LEU A 205 -8.79 9.67 7.22
N PRO A 206 -9.72 9.95 6.31
CA PRO A 206 -9.38 10.20 4.92
C PRO A 206 -8.54 11.48 4.81
N LEU A 207 -7.49 11.41 3.99
CA LEU A 207 -6.62 12.52 3.64
C LEU A 207 -6.49 12.58 2.12
N ALA A 208 -6.90 13.67 1.51
CA ALA A 208 -6.78 13.86 0.08
C ALA A 208 -5.39 14.37 -0.30
N THR A 209 -4.89 13.97 -1.48
CA THR A 209 -3.76 14.65 -2.12
C THR A 209 -4.30 15.53 -3.22
N VAL A 210 -3.85 16.78 -3.31
CA VAL A 210 -4.33 17.75 -4.30
C VAL A 210 -3.15 18.34 -5.05
N SER A 211 -3.26 18.44 -6.38
CA SER A 211 -2.29 19.14 -7.24
C SER A 211 -3.06 19.97 -8.28
N SER A 212 -2.36 20.73 -9.11
CA SER A 212 -2.96 21.48 -10.22
C SER A 212 -3.43 20.60 -11.39
N GLY A 213 -3.18 19.28 -11.36
CA GLY A 213 -3.62 18.31 -12.36
C GLY A 213 -5.13 18.07 -12.35
N TYR A 214 -5.60 17.10 -13.14
CA TYR A 214 -7.03 16.76 -13.22
C TYR A 214 -7.44 15.64 -12.27
N ASP A 215 -6.59 14.64 -12.06
CA ASP A 215 -6.96 13.41 -11.37
C ASP A 215 -7.08 13.61 -9.86
N SER A 216 -6.09 14.29 -9.24
CA SER A 216 -6.09 14.50 -7.81
C SER A 216 -7.22 15.43 -7.34
N PRO A 217 -7.58 16.53 -8.05
CA PRO A 217 -8.78 17.30 -7.73
C PRO A 217 -10.08 16.49 -7.86
N ALA A 218 -10.20 15.65 -8.89
CA ALA A 218 -11.38 14.79 -9.05
C ALA A 218 -11.52 13.82 -7.87
N ALA A 219 -10.43 13.19 -7.44
CA ALA A 219 -10.42 12.34 -6.26
C ALA A 219 -10.74 13.13 -4.97
N ALA A 220 -10.22 14.36 -4.84
CA ALA A 220 -10.48 15.20 -3.69
C ALA A 220 -11.97 15.62 -3.58
N VAL A 221 -12.64 15.88 -4.72
CA VAL A 221 -14.09 16.15 -4.75
C VAL A 221 -14.89 14.96 -4.24
N LEU A 222 -14.55 13.74 -4.65
CA LEU A 222 -15.20 12.53 -4.17
C LEU A 222 -14.97 12.33 -2.67
N ALA A 223 -13.72 12.53 -2.23
CA ALA A 223 -13.34 12.40 -0.83
C ALA A 223 -14.01 13.46 0.05
N GLU A 224 -14.15 14.71 -0.42
CA GLU A 224 -14.85 15.79 0.28
C GLU A 224 -16.32 15.42 0.55
N LYS A 225 -17.01 14.90 -0.46
CA LYS A 225 -18.40 14.42 -0.34
C LYS A 225 -18.52 13.26 0.65
N ALA A 226 -17.49 12.40 0.75
CA ALA A 226 -17.41 11.33 1.73
C ALA A 226 -16.96 11.79 3.13
N GLY A 227 -16.81 13.10 3.35
CA GLY A 227 -16.50 13.69 4.64
C GLY A 227 -15.01 13.96 4.89
N CYS A 228 -14.14 13.81 3.90
CA CYS A 228 -12.73 14.21 4.00
C CYS A 228 -12.63 15.74 4.18
N ARG A 229 -11.86 16.18 5.16
CA ARG A 229 -11.68 17.61 5.47
C ARG A 229 -10.22 18.06 5.45
N ASP A 230 -9.32 17.13 5.25
CA ASP A 230 -7.89 17.39 5.21
C ASP A 230 -7.31 17.06 3.85
N ALA A 231 -6.39 17.90 3.39
CA ALA A 231 -5.66 17.67 2.15
C ALA A 231 -4.18 17.98 2.32
N LEU A 232 -3.35 17.36 1.50
CA LEU A 232 -1.94 17.72 1.36
C LEU A 232 -1.61 18.04 -0.10
N THR A 233 -0.64 18.95 -0.27
CA THR A 233 -0.09 19.32 -1.57
C THR A 233 1.41 19.53 -1.50
N PHE A 234 2.08 19.53 -2.66
CA PHE A 234 3.50 19.83 -2.78
C PHE A 234 3.68 21.13 -3.57
N VAL A 235 4.44 22.06 -3.03
CA VAL A 235 4.68 23.36 -3.67
C VAL A 235 5.82 23.38 -4.68
N THR A 236 6.70 22.39 -4.65
CA THR A 236 7.86 22.26 -5.55
C THR A 236 7.82 20.96 -6.36
N ALA A 237 6.63 20.49 -6.74
CA ALA A 237 6.44 19.17 -7.33
C ALA A 237 6.97 19.06 -8.78
N ARG A 238 7.10 20.17 -9.50
CA ARG A 238 7.68 20.26 -10.84
C ARG A 238 8.76 21.34 -10.89
N GLU A 239 9.95 20.96 -11.30
CA GLU A 239 10.94 21.84 -11.85
C GLU A 239 10.74 21.92 -13.37
N ASP A 240 9.65 22.51 -13.83
CA ASP A 240 9.59 22.84 -15.24
C ASP A 240 10.14 24.25 -15.48
N PHE A 241 10.65 24.46 -16.69
CA PHE A 241 11.32 25.69 -17.13
C PHE A 241 10.43 26.95 -17.05
N GLU A 242 9.16 26.80 -16.72
CA GLU A 242 8.18 27.88 -16.68
C GLU A 242 7.77 28.30 -15.26
N ASN A 243 8.41 27.75 -14.22
CA ASN A 243 8.17 28.11 -12.82
C ASN A 243 6.67 27.97 -12.42
N ARG A 244 5.96 26.99 -12.98
CA ARG A 244 4.55 26.75 -12.68
C ARG A 244 4.42 26.05 -11.34
N ASP A 245 3.70 26.69 -10.45
CA ASP A 245 3.26 26.08 -9.21
C ASP A 245 2.28 24.93 -9.50
N ASP A 246 2.65 23.69 -9.19
CA ASP A 246 1.79 22.50 -9.30
C ASP A 246 0.96 22.28 -8.01
N SER A 247 0.98 23.24 -7.10
CA SER A 247 0.23 23.18 -5.85
C SER A 247 -1.28 23.12 -6.09
N GLY A 248 -1.94 22.26 -5.31
CA GLY A 248 -3.38 22.16 -5.25
C GLY A 248 -4.02 23.00 -4.14
N GLU A 249 -3.27 23.88 -3.46
CA GLU A 249 -3.71 24.62 -2.29
C GLU A 249 -5.03 25.36 -2.53
N LYS A 250 -5.11 26.16 -3.58
CA LYS A 250 -6.34 26.90 -3.94
C LYS A 250 -7.52 26.01 -4.27
N ILE A 251 -7.26 24.80 -4.76
CA ILE A 251 -8.31 23.81 -5.07
C ILE A 251 -8.84 23.22 -3.77
N GLY A 252 -7.94 22.77 -2.88
CA GLY A 252 -8.32 22.23 -1.59
C GLY A 252 -9.07 23.26 -0.73
N GLU A 253 -8.62 24.52 -0.71
CA GLU A 253 -9.32 25.61 -0.03
C GLU A 253 -10.73 25.82 -0.58
N LYS A 254 -10.91 25.79 -1.92
CA LYS A 254 -12.24 25.89 -2.54
C LYS A 254 -13.17 24.73 -2.20
N LEU A 255 -12.61 23.55 -1.91
CA LEU A 255 -13.35 22.40 -1.42
C LEU A 255 -13.61 22.46 0.09
N GLY A 256 -13.16 23.52 0.78
CA GLY A 256 -13.32 23.67 2.22
C GLY A 256 -12.43 22.71 3.04
N MET A 257 -11.34 22.22 2.46
CA MET A 257 -10.39 21.35 3.14
C MET A 257 -9.28 22.15 3.84
N ALA A 258 -8.81 21.66 4.97
CA ALA A 258 -7.58 22.14 5.60
C ALA A 258 -6.37 21.60 4.81
N VAL A 259 -5.71 22.48 4.07
CA VAL A 259 -4.60 22.08 3.18
C VAL A 259 -3.26 22.24 3.90
N GLN A 260 -2.44 21.19 3.89
CA GLN A 260 -1.05 21.23 4.31
C GLN A 260 -0.15 21.21 3.08
N SER A 261 0.70 22.24 2.95
CA SER A 261 1.66 22.37 1.85
C SER A 261 3.04 21.91 2.31
N PHE A 262 3.70 21.10 1.50
CA PHE A 262 5.03 20.55 1.77
C PHE A 262 5.98 20.88 0.61
N ASP A 263 7.22 21.19 0.93
CA ASP A 263 8.29 21.22 -0.06
C ASP A 263 8.72 19.78 -0.39
N ARG A 264 8.65 19.41 -1.67
CA ARG A 264 9.00 18.07 -2.13
C ARG A 264 10.45 17.69 -1.85
N THR A 265 11.34 18.67 -1.73
CA THR A 265 12.77 18.47 -1.53
C THR A 265 13.16 18.42 -0.05
N GLU A 266 12.26 18.77 0.85
CA GLU A 266 12.53 18.86 2.28
C GLU A 266 13.04 17.54 2.87
N TYR A 267 12.55 16.40 2.37
CA TYR A 267 13.00 15.08 2.80
C TYR A 267 14.50 14.82 2.56
N LEU A 268 15.14 15.51 1.60
CA LEU A 268 16.57 15.34 1.30
C LEU A 268 17.46 15.76 2.48
N HIS A 269 16.93 16.58 3.37
CA HIS A 269 17.61 17.07 4.56
C HIS A 269 17.38 16.21 5.81
N LEU A 270 16.53 15.19 5.72
CA LEU A 270 16.26 14.26 6.81
C LEU A 270 17.32 13.16 6.83
N ALA A 271 18.05 13.04 7.94
CA ALA A 271 19.16 12.10 8.06
C ALA A 271 18.70 10.63 8.09
N ASP A 272 17.56 10.33 8.73
CA ASP A 272 16.97 9.01 8.85
C ASP A 272 15.44 9.12 8.86
N LEU A 273 14.78 8.25 8.10
CA LEU A 273 13.34 8.06 8.12
C LEU A 273 13.08 6.66 8.70
N PRO A 274 12.93 6.52 10.01
CA PRO A 274 12.89 5.20 10.66
C PRO A 274 11.71 4.32 10.23
N GLU A 275 10.69 4.90 9.63
CA GLU A 275 9.52 4.19 9.10
C GLU A 275 9.47 4.19 7.56
N ALA A 276 10.45 4.79 6.89
CA ALA A 276 10.51 4.72 5.45
C ALA A 276 10.76 3.27 5.04
N GLU A 277 9.72 2.62 4.58
CA GLU A 277 9.90 1.41 3.81
C GLU A 277 10.72 1.79 2.60
N PHE A 278 11.82 1.12 2.45
CA PHE A 278 12.52 1.11 1.20
C PHE A 278 11.60 0.39 0.21
N LEU A 279 10.60 1.10 -0.24
CA LEU A 279 9.95 0.77 -1.47
C LEU A 279 10.99 1.01 -2.56
N ALA A 280 11.85 0.04 -2.75
CA ALA A 280 12.53 -0.14 -4.01
C ALA A 280 11.48 -0.47 -5.07
N THR A 281 10.49 0.35 -5.09
CA THR A 281 9.49 0.29 -6.09
C THR A 281 10.08 0.92 -7.28
N GLY A 282 10.95 0.47 -7.97
CA GLY A 282 11.37 0.93 -9.29
C GLY A 282 10.39 1.79 -10.09
N MET A 283 9.42 2.36 -9.43
CA MET A 283 8.45 3.33 -9.93
C MET A 283 9.08 4.71 -9.99
N THR A 284 10.34 4.73 -10.37
CA THR A 284 11.05 5.93 -10.72
C THR A 284 10.31 6.68 -11.81
N GLY A 285 9.85 7.84 -11.49
CA GLY A 285 9.28 8.80 -12.42
C GLY A 285 7.75 8.89 -12.44
N THR A 286 7.01 7.92 -11.92
CA THR A 286 5.54 7.98 -11.89
C THR A 286 4.96 7.88 -10.47
N CYS A 287 5.63 7.19 -9.57
CA CYS A 287 5.40 7.37 -8.16
C CYS A 287 6.42 8.38 -7.65
N VAL A 288 5.95 9.54 -7.38
CA VAL A 288 6.60 10.43 -6.46
C VAL A 288 6.79 9.61 -5.20
N GLU A 289 8.03 9.37 -4.80
CA GLU A 289 8.32 8.99 -3.43
C GLU A 289 7.73 10.09 -2.56
N ILE A 290 6.50 9.91 -2.12
CA ILE A 290 5.94 10.73 -1.07
C ILE A 290 6.58 10.17 0.20
N ARG A 291 7.79 10.54 0.45
CA ARG A 291 8.31 10.55 1.80
C ARG A 291 7.56 11.69 2.46
N VAL A 292 6.45 11.38 3.10
CA VAL A 292 5.89 12.33 4.05
C VAL A 292 6.98 12.52 5.08
N PRO A 293 7.44 13.77 5.29
CA PRO A 293 8.39 14.09 6.36
C PRO A 293 7.87 13.43 7.61
N ASP A 294 8.78 12.82 8.33
CA ASP A 294 8.48 11.99 9.48
C ASP A 294 7.28 12.53 10.25
N ALA A 295 6.25 11.70 10.37
CA ALA A 295 5.18 11.94 11.30
C ALA A 295 5.69 12.30 12.71
N SER A 296 6.97 12.07 13.07
CA SER A 296 7.54 12.50 14.33
C SER A 296 7.74 14.01 14.42
N THR A 297 8.15 14.68 13.35
CA THR A 297 8.31 16.15 13.37
C THR A 297 6.96 16.84 13.20
N THR A 298 6.09 16.31 12.34
CA THR A 298 4.70 16.73 12.25
C THR A 298 3.88 16.17 13.42
N ALA A 299 4.30 15.05 14.02
CA ALA A 299 3.66 14.39 15.13
C ALA A 299 3.81 15.13 16.46
N GLN A 300 4.85 15.92 16.65
CA GLN A 300 4.92 16.83 17.81
C GLN A 300 3.93 17.99 17.66
N SER A 301 3.60 18.42 16.45
CA SER A 301 2.57 19.45 16.21
C SER A 301 1.15 18.88 16.09
N LEU A 302 1.01 17.59 15.78
CA LEU A 302 -0.26 16.87 15.63
C LEU A 302 -0.50 15.84 16.75
N ALA A 303 0.16 15.99 17.89
CA ALA A 303 -0.07 15.16 19.08
C ALA A 303 -1.55 15.26 19.50
N GLY A 304 -2.35 14.28 19.12
CA GLY A 304 -3.80 14.25 19.34
C GLY A 304 -4.65 14.12 18.08
N SER A 305 -4.06 14.08 16.88
CA SER A 305 -4.83 13.90 15.64
C SER A 305 -5.00 12.41 15.28
N PRO A 306 -6.22 11.99 14.88
CA PRO A 306 -6.49 10.62 14.46
C PRO A 306 -5.74 10.24 13.19
N LYS A 307 -5.64 8.96 12.91
CA LYS A 307 -4.92 8.37 11.78
C LYS A 307 -5.58 8.66 10.45
N ARG A 308 -4.79 8.85 9.41
CA ARG A 308 -5.26 9.32 8.10
C ARG A 308 -4.99 8.29 7.00
N VAL A 309 -6.00 8.03 6.18
CA VAL A 309 -5.90 7.28 4.93
C VAL A 309 -5.69 8.27 3.80
N VAL A 310 -4.64 8.09 3.00
CA VAL A 310 -4.40 8.92 1.84
C VAL A 310 -5.12 8.34 0.63
N CYS A 311 -6.16 9.03 0.16
CA CYS A 311 -6.79 8.71 -1.11
C CYS A 311 -6.00 9.38 -2.24
N ARG A 312 -5.35 8.59 -3.11
CA ARG A 312 -4.56 9.09 -4.23
C ARG A 312 -5.15 8.65 -5.55
N ALA A 313 -5.29 9.60 -6.48
CA ALA A 313 -5.49 9.30 -7.89
C ALA A 313 -4.13 9.11 -8.58
N THR A 314 -4.00 8.06 -9.37
CA THR A 314 -2.79 7.80 -10.17
C THR A 314 -2.93 8.46 -11.53
N GLY A 315 -2.26 9.59 -11.74
CA GLY A 315 -2.16 10.21 -13.06
C GLY A 315 -1.05 9.55 -13.90
N SER A 316 -1.36 9.13 -15.11
CA SER A 316 -0.38 8.62 -16.07
C SER A 316 0.38 9.76 -16.74
N GLY A 317 1.44 10.25 -16.11
CA GLY A 317 2.36 11.19 -16.75
C GLY A 317 3.32 10.46 -17.69
N LYS A 318 3.19 10.67 -19.01
CA LYS A 318 4.19 10.22 -19.98
C LYS A 318 5.44 11.09 -19.85
N THR A 319 6.52 10.55 -19.34
CA THR A 319 7.85 11.17 -19.46
C THR A 319 8.70 10.36 -20.44
N ASN A 320 8.94 10.93 -21.62
CA ASN A 320 9.88 10.41 -22.64
C ASN A 320 11.27 11.02 -22.39
N GLU A 321 11.99 10.61 -21.37
CA GLU A 321 13.43 10.91 -21.30
C GLU A 321 14.22 9.68 -20.84
N PRO A 322 15.33 9.36 -21.51
CA PRO A 322 16.19 8.26 -21.13
C PRO A 322 17.03 8.63 -19.90
N LEU A 323 16.94 7.82 -18.86
CA LEU A 323 17.77 7.90 -17.65
C LEU A 323 19.27 7.86 -18.01
N ARG A 324 19.96 8.98 -17.82
CA ARG A 324 21.42 9.05 -17.83
C ARG A 324 21.89 9.27 -16.38
N SER A 325 22.24 8.19 -15.72
CA SER A 325 23.36 8.05 -14.77
C SER A 325 23.18 6.81 -13.87
N PRO A 326 24.24 6.11 -13.52
CA PRO A 326 24.13 4.99 -12.58
C PRO A 326 23.86 5.52 -11.18
N LEU A 327 22.85 4.96 -10.53
CA LEU A 327 22.56 5.22 -9.12
C LEU A 327 23.73 4.73 -8.24
N PRO A 328 24.08 5.44 -7.16
CA PRO A 328 25.05 4.96 -6.20
C PRO A 328 24.57 3.66 -5.55
N SER A 329 25.47 2.69 -5.38
CA SER A 329 25.21 1.41 -4.76
C SER A 329 24.60 1.57 -3.36
N CYS A 330 23.33 1.25 -3.21
CA CYS A 330 22.67 1.18 -1.90
C CYS A 330 23.17 -0.07 -1.17
N ARG A 331 23.98 0.13 -0.15
CA ARG A 331 24.23 -0.92 0.86
C ARG A 331 23.07 -0.87 1.86
N VAL A 332 22.28 -1.93 1.91
CA VAL A 332 21.31 -2.14 2.99
C VAL A 332 22.10 -2.28 4.29
N ARG A 333 21.93 -1.33 5.22
CA ARG A 333 22.48 -1.49 6.57
C ARG A 333 21.52 -2.35 7.40
N PRO A 334 22.01 -3.28 8.21
CA PRO A 334 21.18 -3.99 9.18
C PRO A 334 20.56 -2.98 10.16
N GLY A 335 19.24 -2.94 10.27
CA GLY A 335 18.51 -2.05 11.18
C GLY A 335 17.59 -1.03 10.52
N CYS A 336 17.48 -0.96 9.18
CA CYS A 336 16.49 -0.12 8.52
C CYS A 336 15.07 -0.64 8.78
N GLN A 337 14.26 0.14 9.46
CA GLN A 337 12.82 -0.11 9.64
C GLN A 337 12.05 0.48 8.45
N ILE A 338 11.02 -0.19 8.05
CA ILE A 338 10.32 0.01 6.79
C ILE A 338 8.83 0.25 7.04
N SER A 339 8.20 1.23 6.37
CA SER A 339 6.78 1.59 6.52
C SER A 339 6.03 1.53 5.19
N PRO A 340 4.81 0.97 5.11
CA PRO A 340 3.98 1.01 3.91
C PRO A 340 3.58 2.45 3.56
N SER A 341 3.83 2.86 2.34
CA SER A 341 3.83 4.27 1.91
C SER A 341 2.46 4.89 1.67
N THR A 342 1.35 4.21 1.96
CA THR A 342 0.04 4.68 1.52
C THR A 342 -0.94 4.96 2.67
N ILE A 343 -0.69 4.44 3.86
CA ILE A 343 -1.59 4.61 5.01
C ILE A 343 -0.80 5.07 6.21
N TYR A 344 -0.98 6.32 6.59
CA TYR A 344 -0.44 6.87 7.83
C TYR A 344 -1.47 6.80 8.92
N SER A 345 -1.07 6.22 10.01
CA SER A 345 -1.96 6.06 11.14
C SER A 345 -1.35 6.57 12.42
N ARG A 346 -2.08 7.35 13.19
CA ARG A 346 -1.72 7.77 14.53
C ARG A 346 -2.83 7.48 15.52
N LYS A 347 -2.48 6.98 16.70
CA LYS A 347 -3.41 6.77 17.81
C LYS A 347 -3.67 8.07 18.55
N GLU A 348 -4.91 8.32 18.93
CA GLU A 348 -5.19 9.19 20.07
C GLU A 348 -4.83 8.44 21.35
N ALA A 349 -4.19 9.16 22.27
CA ALA A 349 -3.88 8.67 23.61
C ALA A 349 -5.14 8.75 24.49
#